data_561f93d5b42fa6b4b1359cf581fb1b70
#
_entry.id   561f93d5b42fa6b4b1359cf581fb1b70
#
_cell.length_a   1.000
_cell.length_b   1.000
_cell.length_c   1.000
_cell.angle_alpha   90.00
_cell.angle_beta   90.00
_cell.angle_gamma   90.00
#
_symmetry.space_group_name_H-M   'P 1'
#
loop_
_entity.id
_entity.type
_entity.pdbx_description
1 polymer ?
#
loop_
_entity_poly.entity_id
_entity_poly.type
_entity_poly.pdbx_seq_one_letter_code
_entity_poly.pdbx_strand_id
1 'polypeptide(L)'
;MCGICGKIYFDASKKIDRQLIDRMTAALQHRGPDDRGVHVQGHVGLGHQRLSIIDLSPAGHQPMTSEDGSVVIVFNGEIYNFEELRAELEAKGHRFTSHTDTEVIIHLYEEEGTACVGRLRGMFAFALWDSGRQQLFMARDRVGKKPLVYAVAEGALLFASEIKSLLKDPSVRTEVNPEALHHYLTYQYVPGPMTIFQGIQKLAPGHTLVMRSGTITLQQYWNLSYADKLQLPSLRDYTERLLDVFSEAVKIRLRSDVPLGAFLSGGIDSSAIVAVMSRLVNRPVKTFSIGFEESEYNELPYAGMVARLYATDHTEFVVKPDAIKILPDLIRHYDEPYADPS
;
A
#
# COMPACT_ATOMS: atom_id res chain seq x y z
N MET A 1 5.79 1.06 6.25
CA MET A 1 5.05 1.26 4.97
C MET A 1 5.19 2.72 4.58
N CYS A 2 5.45 2.99 3.30
CA CYS A 2 5.63 4.37 2.83
C CYS A 2 4.36 5.22 2.96
N GLY A 3 4.52 6.54 2.91
CA GLY A 3 3.44 7.50 2.81
C GLY A 3 3.57 8.34 1.55
N ILE A 4 2.50 8.47 0.77
CA ILE A 4 2.46 9.31 -0.43
C ILE A 4 1.40 10.39 -0.29
N CYS A 5 1.64 11.56 -0.88
CA CYS A 5 0.65 12.63 -0.98
C CYS A 5 0.94 13.53 -2.19
N GLY A 6 -0.04 14.32 -2.58
CA GLY A 6 0.15 15.33 -3.61
C GLY A 6 -1.06 16.21 -3.82
N LYS A 7 -0.83 17.31 -4.54
CA LYS A 7 -1.86 18.25 -5.01
C LYS A 7 -1.52 18.68 -6.42
N ILE A 8 -2.52 18.65 -7.30
CA ILE A 8 -2.40 19.10 -8.68
C ILE A 8 -3.55 20.03 -8.99
N TYR A 9 -3.26 21.28 -9.35
CA TYR A 9 -4.29 22.19 -9.85
C TYR A 9 -4.70 21.83 -11.29
N PHE A 10 -5.98 21.97 -11.59
CA PHE A 10 -6.50 21.82 -12.96
C PHE A 10 -6.05 22.95 -13.86
N ASP A 11 -5.87 24.12 -13.30
CA ASP A 11 -5.33 25.29 -13.97
C ASP A 11 -3.78 25.29 -13.86
N ALA A 12 -3.11 25.07 -14.98
CA ALA A 12 -1.65 25.02 -15.06
C ALA A 12 -0.95 26.36 -14.77
N SER A 13 -1.69 27.48 -14.76
CA SER A 13 -1.14 28.80 -14.38
C SER A 13 -0.96 28.96 -12.87
N LYS A 14 -1.69 28.19 -12.06
CA LYS A 14 -1.55 28.15 -10.59
C LYS A 14 -0.25 27.50 -10.18
N LYS A 15 0.27 27.92 -9.03
CA LYS A 15 1.51 27.34 -8.47
C LYS A 15 1.21 26.68 -7.14
N ILE A 16 1.82 25.51 -6.94
CA ILE A 16 1.78 24.79 -5.67
C ILE A 16 2.63 25.53 -4.62
N ASP A 17 2.07 25.74 -3.44
CA ASP A 17 2.82 26.10 -2.25
C ASP A 17 3.64 24.89 -1.76
N ARG A 18 4.96 24.98 -1.86
CA ARG A 18 5.86 23.92 -1.39
C ARG A 18 5.65 23.62 0.10
N GLN A 19 5.40 24.63 0.91
CA GLN A 19 5.19 24.45 2.35
C GLN A 19 3.92 23.61 2.64
N LEU A 20 2.90 23.70 1.78
CA LEU A 20 1.73 22.82 1.90
C LEU A 20 2.11 21.36 1.68
N ILE A 21 2.82 21.05 0.59
CA ILE A 21 3.27 19.68 0.32
C ILE A 21 4.19 19.18 1.44
N ASP A 22 5.05 20.04 1.96
CA ASP A 22 5.89 19.70 3.12
C ASP A 22 5.05 19.33 4.36
N ARG A 23 3.99 20.08 4.68
CA ARG A 23 3.09 19.75 5.80
C ARG A 23 2.32 18.44 5.55
N MET A 24 1.82 18.23 4.32
CA MET A 24 1.13 17.01 3.93
C MET A 24 2.05 15.78 4.09
N THR A 25 3.28 15.89 3.60
CA THR A 25 4.30 14.84 3.70
C THR A 25 4.68 14.55 5.14
N ALA A 26 4.91 15.59 5.96
CA ALA A 26 5.27 15.44 7.38
C ALA A 26 4.17 14.72 8.19
N ALA A 27 2.89 14.88 7.83
CA ALA A 27 1.78 14.18 8.49
C ALA A 27 1.84 12.65 8.32
N LEU A 28 2.65 12.15 7.37
CA LEU A 28 2.83 10.73 7.07
C LEU A 28 4.15 10.16 7.62
N GLN A 29 4.91 10.90 8.43
CA GLN A 29 6.24 10.49 8.91
C GLN A 29 6.25 9.13 9.61
N HIS A 30 5.19 8.80 10.37
CA HIS A 30 5.07 7.50 11.05
C HIS A 30 5.01 6.31 10.09
N ARG A 31 4.66 6.54 8.80
CA ARG A 31 4.63 5.49 7.78
C ARG A 31 6.00 5.18 7.19
N GLY A 32 6.85 6.20 7.11
CA GLY A 32 8.17 6.05 6.47
C GLY A 32 9.18 7.00 7.11
N PRO A 33 9.85 6.56 8.17
CA PRO A 33 10.78 7.41 8.92
C PRO A 33 12.17 7.52 8.31
N ASP A 34 12.51 6.70 7.30
CA ASP A 34 13.89 6.52 6.84
C ASP A 34 14.36 7.60 5.86
N ASP A 35 13.44 8.09 5.02
CA ASP A 35 13.76 9.14 4.04
C ASP A 35 12.51 9.95 3.68
N ARG A 36 12.71 11.17 3.21
CA ARG A 36 11.64 12.10 2.84
C ARG A 36 12.00 12.88 1.59
N GLY A 37 11.05 12.96 0.64
CA GLY A 37 11.21 13.78 -0.55
C GLY A 37 9.96 14.59 -0.90
N VAL A 38 10.19 15.73 -1.57
CA VAL A 38 9.15 16.61 -2.08
C VAL A 38 9.55 17.13 -3.45
N HIS A 39 8.68 16.92 -4.44
CA HIS A 39 8.79 17.47 -5.78
C HIS A 39 7.70 18.52 -5.99
N VAL A 40 8.08 19.72 -6.44
CA VAL A 40 7.14 20.79 -6.80
C VAL A 40 7.58 21.40 -8.12
N GLN A 41 6.68 21.35 -9.11
CA GLN A 41 6.90 21.93 -10.42
C GLN A 41 5.58 22.56 -10.92
N GLY A 42 5.55 23.90 -10.98
CA GLY A 42 4.36 24.65 -11.41
C GLY A 42 3.12 24.32 -10.58
N HIS A 43 2.13 23.72 -11.23
CA HIS A 43 0.84 23.37 -10.66
C HIS A 43 0.80 21.95 -10.04
N VAL A 44 1.93 21.25 -9.96
CA VAL A 44 2.07 19.89 -9.45
C VAL A 44 2.96 19.86 -8.22
N GLY A 45 2.50 19.19 -7.17
CA GLY A 45 3.27 18.92 -5.97
C GLY A 45 3.07 17.48 -5.51
N LEU A 46 4.15 16.75 -5.30
CA LEU A 46 4.18 15.36 -4.85
C LEU A 46 5.08 15.26 -3.62
N GLY A 47 4.70 14.42 -2.66
CA GLY A 47 5.44 14.19 -1.43
C GLY A 47 5.50 12.72 -1.07
N HIS A 48 6.62 12.30 -0.50
CA HIS A 48 6.89 10.93 -0.11
C HIS A 48 7.55 10.83 1.26
N GLN A 49 7.15 9.84 2.05
CA GLN A 49 7.82 9.35 3.24
C GLN A 49 8.20 7.89 3.04
N ARG A 50 9.49 7.56 3.14
CA ARG A 50 10.02 6.25 2.79
C ARG A 50 10.24 5.37 4.02
N LEU A 51 9.77 4.13 3.93
CA LEU A 51 10.28 3.00 4.69
C LEU A 51 11.09 2.13 3.73
N SER A 52 12.41 2.07 3.93
CA SER A 52 13.33 1.39 3.01
C SER A 52 13.30 -0.12 3.24
N ILE A 53 12.76 -0.88 2.30
CA ILE A 53 12.64 -2.35 2.34
C ILE A 53 13.41 -2.99 1.18
N ILE A 54 13.31 -2.42 -0.02
CA ILE A 54 14.01 -2.83 -1.24
C ILE A 54 14.90 -1.67 -1.66
N ASP A 55 16.18 -1.94 -1.94
CA ASP A 55 17.23 -0.98 -2.23
C ASP A 55 17.39 0.07 -1.11
N LEU A 56 18.20 -0.24 -0.12
CA LEU A 56 18.44 0.65 1.04
C LEU A 56 19.31 1.87 0.69
N SER A 57 19.79 1.97 -0.55
CA SER A 57 20.63 3.07 -1.02
C SER A 57 19.83 4.35 -1.28
N PRO A 58 20.52 5.51 -1.44
CA PRO A 58 19.89 6.75 -1.86
C PRO A 58 19.22 6.69 -3.25
N ALA A 59 19.57 5.71 -4.11
CA ALA A 59 18.94 5.53 -5.42
C ALA A 59 17.44 5.19 -5.32
N GLY A 60 17.00 4.66 -4.17
CA GLY A 60 15.58 4.44 -3.90
C GLY A 60 14.81 5.66 -3.40
N HIS A 61 15.41 6.87 -3.42
CA HIS A 61 14.74 8.12 -3.03
C HIS A 61 13.50 8.39 -3.88
N GLN A 62 12.45 8.95 -3.26
CA GLN A 62 11.23 9.37 -3.93
C GLN A 62 10.79 10.77 -3.47
N PRO A 63 10.12 11.58 -4.32
CA PRO A 63 9.62 11.26 -5.67
C PRO A 63 10.74 10.88 -6.64
N MET A 64 10.55 9.76 -7.38
CA MET A 64 11.50 9.25 -8.37
C MET A 64 11.12 9.76 -9.76
N THR A 65 12.12 10.10 -10.56
CA THR A 65 11.90 10.64 -11.92
C THR A 65 12.43 9.67 -12.98
N SER A 66 11.82 9.69 -14.17
CA SER A 66 12.39 9.11 -15.38
C SER A 66 13.72 9.79 -15.75
N GLU A 67 14.50 9.17 -16.62
CA GLU A 67 15.81 9.68 -17.07
C GLU A 67 15.72 11.07 -17.70
N ASP A 68 14.66 11.35 -18.46
CA ASP A 68 14.40 12.64 -19.10
C ASP A 68 13.64 13.64 -18.20
N GLY A 69 13.25 13.22 -17.00
CA GLY A 69 12.50 14.03 -16.04
C GLY A 69 11.04 14.27 -16.41
N SER A 70 10.52 13.63 -17.46
CA SER A 70 9.14 13.83 -17.92
C SER A 70 8.09 13.14 -17.03
N VAL A 71 8.48 12.03 -16.38
CA VAL A 71 7.65 11.25 -15.50
C VAL A 71 8.16 11.34 -14.07
N VAL A 72 7.26 11.58 -13.11
CA VAL A 72 7.59 11.62 -11.67
C VAL A 72 6.60 10.74 -10.90
N ILE A 73 7.10 9.82 -10.09
CA ILE A 73 6.27 8.89 -9.30
C ILE A 73 6.49 9.03 -7.80
N VAL A 74 5.41 8.84 -7.04
CA VAL A 74 5.41 8.51 -5.61
C VAL A 74 4.68 7.18 -5.41
N PHE A 75 5.31 6.26 -4.71
CA PHE A 75 4.89 4.87 -4.60
C PHE A 75 4.93 4.38 -3.15
N ASN A 76 3.85 3.75 -2.71
CA ASN A 76 3.73 3.05 -1.44
C ASN A 76 3.37 1.60 -1.72
N GLY A 77 4.33 0.69 -1.69
CA GLY A 77 4.05 -0.69 -1.99
C GLY A 77 5.26 -1.59 -2.11
N GLU A 78 5.02 -2.75 -2.71
CA GLU A 78 6.01 -3.71 -3.18
C GLU A 78 5.47 -4.41 -4.43
N ILE A 79 6.27 -4.42 -5.50
CA ILE A 79 5.97 -5.13 -6.74
C ILE A 79 6.79 -6.42 -6.75
N TYR A 80 6.14 -7.53 -6.45
CA TYR A 80 6.83 -8.81 -6.23
C TYR A 80 7.47 -9.41 -7.49
N ASN A 81 6.96 -9.08 -8.68
CA ASN A 81 7.50 -9.55 -9.97
C ASN A 81 8.42 -8.51 -10.64
N PHE A 82 9.00 -7.59 -9.86
CA PHE A 82 9.80 -6.49 -10.42
C PHE A 82 11.08 -6.97 -11.15
N GLU A 83 11.72 -8.05 -10.69
CA GLU A 83 12.93 -8.57 -11.34
C GLU A 83 12.62 -9.15 -12.73
N GLU A 84 11.49 -9.83 -12.89
CA GLU A 84 11.05 -10.37 -14.18
C GLU A 84 10.70 -9.23 -15.15
N LEU A 85 9.95 -8.23 -14.66
CA LEU A 85 9.62 -7.04 -15.43
C LEU A 85 10.87 -6.23 -15.80
N ARG A 86 11.82 -6.09 -14.88
CA ARG A 86 13.10 -5.42 -15.12
C ARG A 86 13.88 -6.10 -16.24
N ALA A 87 14.05 -7.42 -16.18
CA ALA A 87 14.77 -8.16 -17.22
C ALA A 87 14.14 -7.98 -18.61
N GLU A 88 12.81 -7.96 -18.69
CA GLU A 88 12.08 -7.69 -19.93
C GLU A 88 12.32 -6.25 -20.45
N LEU A 89 12.27 -5.26 -19.56
CA LEU A 89 12.49 -3.86 -19.91
C LEU A 89 13.94 -3.58 -20.30
N GLU A 90 14.92 -4.18 -19.62
CA GLU A 90 16.34 -4.11 -20.01
C GLU A 90 16.57 -4.71 -21.41
N ALA A 91 15.88 -5.83 -21.74
CA ALA A 91 15.94 -6.41 -23.08
C ALA A 91 15.33 -5.51 -24.16
N LYS A 92 14.43 -4.60 -23.80
CA LYS A 92 13.89 -3.55 -24.69
C LYS A 92 14.75 -2.30 -24.76
N GLY A 93 15.83 -2.22 -23.98
CA GLY A 93 16.80 -1.13 -24.02
C GLY A 93 16.66 -0.10 -22.87
N HIS A 94 15.72 -0.29 -21.93
CA HIS A 94 15.65 0.56 -20.75
C HIS A 94 16.87 0.40 -19.86
N ARG A 95 17.30 1.50 -19.25
CA ARG A 95 18.44 1.53 -18.32
C ARG A 95 17.94 1.85 -16.92
N PHE A 96 18.35 1.04 -15.96
CA PHE A 96 17.99 1.22 -14.57
C PHE A 96 19.14 1.85 -13.78
N THR A 97 18.79 2.79 -12.91
CA THR A 97 19.73 3.52 -12.05
C THR A 97 19.65 3.07 -10.59
N SER A 98 18.56 2.38 -10.24
CA SER A 98 18.33 1.82 -8.90
C SER A 98 18.08 0.30 -8.97
N HIS A 99 17.98 -0.32 -7.80
CA HIS A 99 17.54 -1.71 -7.67
C HIS A 99 16.11 -1.80 -7.10
N THR A 100 15.37 -0.67 -7.12
CA THR A 100 14.02 -0.62 -6.57
C THR A 100 13.00 -1.22 -7.52
N ASP A 101 11.90 -1.68 -6.94
CA ASP A 101 10.67 -2.03 -7.66
C ASP A 101 9.91 -0.80 -8.18
N THR A 102 10.18 0.39 -7.63
CA THR A 102 9.56 1.67 -8.06
C THR A 102 9.95 2.04 -9.48
N GLU A 103 11.24 1.92 -9.84
CA GLU A 103 11.75 2.29 -11.16
C GLU A 103 11.12 1.44 -12.28
N VAL A 104 10.81 0.18 -11.98
CA VAL A 104 10.11 -0.72 -12.91
C VAL A 104 8.74 -0.16 -13.32
N ILE A 105 8.03 0.52 -12.41
CA ILE A 105 6.73 1.12 -12.72
C ILE A 105 6.89 2.26 -13.73
N ILE A 106 7.94 3.09 -13.61
CA ILE A 106 8.23 4.19 -14.54
C ILE A 106 8.42 3.62 -15.95
N HIS A 107 9.39 2.73 -16.12
CA HIS A 107 9.70 2.16 -17.43
C HIS A 107 8.55 1.35 -18.04
N LEU A 108 7.79 0.64 -17.20
CA LEU A 108 6.60 -0.07 -17.67
C LEU A 108 5.49 0.91 -18.13
N TYR A 109 5.35 2.06 -17.46
CA TYR A 109 4.43 3.12 -17.88
C TYR A 109 4.88 3.79 -19.19
N GLU A 110 6.18 3.99 -19.41
CA GLU A 110 6.72 4.50 -20.68
C GLU A 110 6.34 3.59 -21.85
N GLU A 111 6.40 2.28 -21.67
CA GLU A 111 6.05 1.29 -22.69
C GLU A 111 4.54 1.14 -22.91
N GLU A 112 3.77 1.00 -21.84
CA GLU A 112 2.38 0.53 -21.90
C GLU A 112 1.36 1.61 -21.47
N GLY A 113 1.82 2.78 -21.02
CA GLY A 113 0.96 3.82 -20.47
C GLY A 113 0.19 3.32 -19.24
N THR A 114 -1.07 3.70 -19.13
CA THR A 114 -1.92 3.32 -17.97
C THR A 114 -2.25 1.83 -17.92
N ALA A 115 -2.05 1.07 -19.02
CA ALA A 115 -2.26 -0.38 -19.04
C ALA A 115 -1.20 -1.14 -18.23
N CYS A 116 -0.07 -0.54 -17.94
CA CYS A 116 1.03 -1.10 -17.16
C CYS A 116 0.58 -1.72 -15.82
N VAL A 117 -0.47 -1.16 -15.20
CA VAL A 117 -1.00 -1.65 -13.92
C VAL A 117 -1.46 -3.11 -13.97
N GLY A 118 -1.90 -3.60 -15.13
CA GLY A 118 -2.31 -4.98 -15.34
C GLY A 118 -1.17 -5.99 -15.18
N ARG A 119 0.08 -5.54 -15.45
CA ARG A 119 1.30 -6.34 -15.36
C ARG A 119 1.85 -6.46 -13.93
N LEU A 120 1.46 -5.54 -13.04
CA LEU A 120 2.00 -5.47 -11.69
C LEU A 120 1.40 -6.56 -10.81
N ARG A 121 2.26 -7.34 -10.18
CA ARG A 121 1.90 -8.31 -9.14
C ARG A 121 2.48 -7.84 -7.81
N GLY A 122 1.62 -7.25 -6.97
CA GLY A 122 2.10 -6.63 -5.74
C GLY A 122 0.98 -6.11 -4.85
N MET A 123 1.39 -5.41 -3.83
CA MET A 123 0.54 -4.58 -2.97
C MET A 123 0.98 -3.13 -3.14
N PHE A 124 0.12 -2.26 -3.65
CA PHE A 124 0.55 -0.91 -4.02
C PHE A 124 -0.55 0.15 -4.04
N ALA A 125 -0.10 1.36 -3.79
CA ALA A 125 -0.76 2.58 -4.19
C ALA A 125 0.30 3.54 -4.74
N PHE A 126 0.07 4.13 -5.90
CA PHE A 126 0.99 5.10 -6.47
C PHE A 126 0.27 6.25 -7.15
N ALA A 127 1.00 7.33 -7.31
CA ALA A 127 0.62 8.45 -8.16
C ALA A 127 1.80 8.83 -9.03
N LEU A 128 1.57 8.90 -10.34
CA LEU A 128 2.53 9.18 -11.37
C LEU A 128 2.08 10.41 -12.16
N TRP A 129 2.93 11.42 -12.22
CA TRP A 129 2.72 12.61 -13.05
C TRP A 129 3.53 12.49 -14.33
N ASP A 130 2.86 12.63 -15.46
CA ASP A 130 3.47 12.68 -16.80
C ASP A 130 3.33 14.11 -17.34
N SER A 131 4.45 14.84 -17.39
CA SER A 131 4.49 16.23 -17.84
C SER A 131 4.30 16.37 -19.35
N GLY A 132 4.65 15.34 -20.12
CA GLY A 132 4.46 15.32 -21.58
C GLY A 132 3.00 15.18 -21.95
N ARG A 133 2.26 14.35 -21.24
CA ARG A 133 0.81 14.14 -21.44
C ARG A 133 -0.06 15.06 -20.59
N GLN A 134 0.53 15.84 -19.67
CA GLN A 134 -0.18 16.66 -18.67
C GLN A 134 -1.22 15.81 -17.91
N GLN A 135 -0.77 14.65 -17.40
CA GLN A 135 -1.63 13.62 -16.84
C GLN A 135 -1.14 13.16 -15.48
N LEU A 136 -2.06 13.12 -14.51
CA LEU A 136 -1.86 12.34 -13.29
C LEU A 136 -2.48 10.95 -13.49
N PHE A 137 -1.71 9.92 -13.22
CA PHE A 137 -2.15 8.53 -13.19
C PHE A 137 -1.97 7.97 -11.78
N MET A 138 -3.06 7.53 -11.16
CA MET A 138 -3.05 6.89 -9.87
C MET A 138 -3.60 5.47 -9.99
N ALA A 139 -3.05 4.55 -9.21
CA ALA A 139 -3.56 3.18 -9.15
C ALA A 139 -3.49 2.63 -7.72
N ARG A 140 -4.43 1.74 -7.40
CA ARG A 140 -4.48 0.98 -6.16
C ARG A 140 -4.53 -0.51 -6.46
N ASP A 141 -3.81 -1.31 -5.69
CA ASP A 141 -3.69 -2.76 -5.89
C ASP A 141 -5.04 -3.49 -5.90
N ARG A 142 -5.02 -4.70 -6.45
CA ARG A 142 -6.21 -5.53 -6.74
C ARG A 142 -7.17 -5.68 -5.56
N VAL A 143 -6.64 -5.85 -4.34
CA VAL A 143 -7.45 -6.08 -3.13
C VAL A 143 -7.39 -4.90 -2.15
N GLY A 144 -6.75 -3.77 -2.55
CA GLY A 144 -6.69 -2.55 -1.78
C GLY A 144 -5.85 -2.63 -0.50
N LYS A 145 -4.79 -3.43 -0.50
CA LYS A 145 -3.88 -3.55 0.66
C LYS A 145 -3.21 -2.24 1.04
N LYS A 146 -2.86 -1.42 0.06
CA LYS A 146 -2.31 -0.09 0.34
C LYS A 146 -3.41 0.96 0.29
N PRO A 147 -3.48 1.85 1.28
CA PRO A 147 -4.48 2.90 1.31
C PRO A 147 -4.18 3.99 0.29
N LEU A 148 -5.24 4.54 -0.31
CA LEU A 148 -5.17 5.73 -1.17
C LEU A 148 -6.52 6.45 -1.11
N VAL A 149 -6.47 7.69 -0.64
CA VAL A 149 -7.62 8.59 -0.56
C VAL A 149 -7.38 9.81 -1.45
N TYR A 150 -8.47 10.41 -1.95
CA TYR A 150 -8.41 11.61 -2.77
C TYR A 150 -9.58 12.54 -2.50
N ALA A 151 -9.40 13.80 -2.84
CA ALA A 151 -10.42 14.84 -2.77
C ALA A 151 -10.27 15.82 -3.93
N VAL A 152 -11.36 16.45 -4.32
CA VAL A 152 -11.36 17.58 -5.26
C VAL A 152 -11.78 18.84 -4.50
N ALA A 153 -10.90 19.83 -4.44
CA ALA A 153 -11.14 21.06 -3.74
C ALA A 153 -10.49 22.26 -4.47
N GLU A 154 -11.22 23.37 -4.58
CA GLU A 154 -10.76 24.64 -5.18
C GLU A 154 -10.04 24.51 -6.53
N GLY A 155 -10.54 23.63 -7.39
CA GLY A 155 -9.96 23.39 -8.73
C GLY A 155 -8.64 22.63 -8.72
N ALA A 156 -8.45 21.78 -7.71
CA ALA A 156 -7.33 20.86 -7.60
C ALA A 156 -7.80 19.45 -7.23
N LEU A 157 -7.04 18.45 -7.66
CA LEU A 157 -7.09 17.09 -7.14
C LEU A 157 -6.00 16.95 -6.08
N LEU A 158 -6.39 16.47 -4.89
CA LEU A 158 -5.50 16.11 -3.79
C LEU A 158 -5.57 14.61 -3.57
N PHE A 159 -4.46 13.99 -3.20
CA PHE A 159 -4.43 12.58 -2.81
C PHE A 159 -3.45 12.34 -1.67
N ALA A 160 -3.67 11.26 -0.92
CA ALA A 160 -2.74 10.81 0.11
C ALA A 160 -2.94 9.34 0.49
N SER A 161 -1.96 8.77 1.18
CA SER A 161 -2.10 7.48 1.85
C SER A 161 -3.11 7.53 3.01
N GLU A 162 -3.20 8.65 3.72
CA GLU A 162 -4.05 8.84 4.89
C GLU A 162 -4.76 10.19 4.87
N ILE A 163 -5.96 10.25 5.43
CA ILE A 163 -6.83 11.43 5.41
C ILE A 163 -6.17 12.63 6.11
N LYS A 164 -5.45 12.41 7.24
CA LYS A 164 -4.76 13.46 7.99
C LYS A 164 -3.82 14.31 7.13
N SER A 165 -3.27 13.72 6.08
CA SER A 165 -2.42 14.43 5.12
C SER A 165 -3.23 15.39 4.26
N LEU A 166 -4.40 14.97 3.75
CA LEU A 166 -5.32 15.83 3.01
C LEU A 166 -5.80 17.02 3.86
N LEU A 167 -6.08 16.76 5.14
CA LEU A 167 -6.55 17.77 6.10
C LEU A 167 -5.51 18.86 6.42
N LYS A 168 -4.28 18.76 5.91
CA LYS A 168 -3.29 19.86 5.97
C LYS A 168 -3.56 20.97 4.97
N ASP A 169 -4.40 20.71 3.98
CA ASP A 169 -4.86 21.71 3.03
C ASP A 169 -6.19 22.31 3.54
N PRO A 170 -6.24 23.63 3.80
CA PRO A 170 -7.45 24.28 4.32
C PRO A 170 -8.62 24.27 3.34
N SER A 171 -8.39 23.98 2.06
CA SER A 171 -9.46 23.82 1.06
C SER A 171 -10.25 22.53 1.21
N VAL A 172 -9.70 21.54 1.93
CA VAL A 172 -10.37 20.26 2.18
C VAL A 172 -11.33 20.40 3.35
N ARG A 173 -12.61 20.12 3.09
CA ARG A 173 -13.66 20.23 4.10
C ARG A 173 -13.61 19.06 5.09
N THR A 174 -13.95 19.35 6.35
CA THR A 174 -13.99 18.38 7.46
C THR A 174 -15.42 18.06 7.92
N GLU A 175 -16.41 18.35 7.08
CA GLU A 175 -17.81 18.05 7.39
C GLU A 175 -18.03 16.54 7.42
N VAL A 176 -18.69 16.06 8.48
CA VAL A 176 -19.01 14.65 8.63
C VAL A 176 -20.04 14.25 7.57
N ASN A 177 -19.80 13.09 6.93
CA ASN A 177 -20.76 12.47 6.03
C ASN A 177 -21.80 11.65 6.84
N PRO A 178 -23.08 12.07 6.88
CA PRO A 178 -24.10 11.36 7.68
C PRO A 178 -24.35 9.92 7.21
N GLU A 179 -24.22 9.65 5.91
CA GLU A 179 -24.35 8.30 5.34
C GLU A 179 -23.21 7.40 5.81
N ALA A 180 -21.98 7.91 5.78
CA ALA A 180 -20.82 7.20 6.29
C ALA A 180 -20.93 6.92 7.80
N LEU A 181 -21.46 7.87 8.58
CA LEU A 181 -21.73 7.69 9.99
C LEU A 181 -22.79 6.59 10.23
N HIS A 182 -23.84 6.56 9.42
CA HIS A 182 -24.86 5.49 9.48
C HIS A 182 -24.23 4.12 9.18
N HIS A 183 -23.40 4.02 8.16
CA HIS A 183 -22.68 2.78 7.84
C HIS A 183 -21.73 2.36 8.97
N TYR A 184 -21.00 3.30 9.55
CA TYR A 184 -20.14 3.01 10.70
C TYR A 184 -20.91 2.41 11.88
N LEU A 185 -22.06 2.98 12.22
CA LEU A 185 -22.90 2.47 13.31
C LEU A 185 -23.49 1.08 13.01
N THR A 186 -23.59 0.71 11.72
CA THR A 186 -24.09 -0.59 11.27
C THR A 186 -22.99 -1.65 11.17
N TYR A 187 -21.83 -1.28 10.58
CA TYR A 187 -20.77 -2.21 10.19
C TYR A 187 -19.50 -2.08 11.04
N GLN A 188 -19.45 -1.10 11.97
CA GLN A 188 -18.28 -0.79 12.82
C GLN A 188 -17.08 -0.22 12.06
N TYR A 189 -17.22 0.05 10.76
CA TYR A 189 -16.27 0.74 9.90
C TYR A 189 -17.00 1.49 8.78
N VAL A 190 -16.29 2.40 8.11
CA VAL A 190 -16.83 3.14 6.96
C VAL A 190 -16.45 2.41 5.65
N PRO A 191 -17.43 1.80 4.93
CA PRO A 191 -17.15 1.10 3.68
C PRO A 191 -16.67 2.04 2.57
N GLY A 192 -15.69 1.58 1.78
CA GLY A 192 -15.30 2.31 0.57
C GLY A 192 -16.43 2.35 -0.49
N PRO A 193 -16.44 3.36 -1.37
CA PRO A 193 -15.44 4.42 -1.52
C PRO A 193 -15.56 5.59 -0.54
N MET A 194 -16.58 5.60 0.32
CA MET A 194 -16.79 6.68 1.29
C MET A 194 -15.70 6.76 2.35
N THR A 195 -15.53 7.97 2.90
CA THR A 195 -14.86 8.23 4.16
C THR A 195 -15.83 8.89 5.13
N ILE A 196 -15.42 9.05 6.39
CA ILE A 196 -16.22 9.79 7.38
C ILE A 196 -16.41 11.25 7.00
N PHE A 197 -15.58 11.81 6.14
CA PHE A 197 -15.64 13.20 5.69
C PHE A 197 -16.31 13.35 4.32
N GLN A 198 -17.16 14.37 4.17
CA GLN A 198 -17.72 14.71 2.87
C GLN A 198 -16.63 15.16 1.90
N GLY A 199 -16.72 14.70 0.64
CA GLY A 199 -15.79 15.08 -0.43
C GLY A 199 -14.43 14.39 -0.40
N ILE A 200 -14.11 13.58 0.61
CA ILE A 200 -12.94 12.70 0.61
C ILE A 200 -13.39 11.27 0.27
N GLN A 201 -12.73 10.66 -0.70
CA GLN A 201 -13.05 9.32 -1.16
C GLN A 201 -11.83 8.40 -1.10
N LYS A 202 -12.07 7.11 -0.88
CA LYS A 202 -11.08 6.04 -1.05
C LYS A 202 -11.06 5.62 -2.51
N LEU A 203 -9.89 5.56 -3.15
CA LEU A 203 -9.80 4.88 -4.44
C LEU A 203 -10.09 3.40 -4.22
N ALA A 204 -11.07 2.87 -4.96
CA ALA A 204 -11.50 1.48 -4.77
C ALA A 204 -10.37 0.47 -5.10
N PRO A 205 -10.35 -0.73 -4.49
CA PRO A 205 -9.44 -1.81 -4.87
C PRO A 205 -9.56 -2.15 -6.35
N GLY A 206 -8.42 -2.44 -7.00
CA GLY A 206 -8.42 -2.80 -8.43
C GLY A 206 -8.82 -1.67 -9.37
N HIS A 207 -8.69 -0.40 -8.93
CA HIS A 207 -9.06 0.78 -9.72
C HIS A 207 -7.86 1.68 -9.99
N THR A 208 -7.99 2.39 -11.09
CA THR A 208 -7.14 3.52 -11.47
C THR A 208 -7.94 4.81 -11.47
N LEU A 209 -7.24 5.92 -11.28
CA LEU A 209 -7.73 7.28 -11.50
C LEU A 209 -6.79 7.99 -12.45
N VAL A 210 -7.35 8.49 -13.55
CA VAL A 210 -6.60 9.35 -14.49
C VAL A 210 -7.21 10.75 -14.43
N MET A 211 -6.37 11.75 -14.18
CA MET A 211 -6.76 13.17 -14.31
C MET A 211 -5.98 13.80 -15.45
N ARG A 212 -6.70 14.36 -16.40
CA ARG A 212 -6.14 15.07 -17.55
C ARG A 212 -7.00 16.28 -17.86
N SER A 213 -6.38 17.46 -17.96
CA SER A 213 -7.08 18.73 -18.26
C SER A 213 -8.30 18.97 -17.37
N GLY A 214 -8.19 18.67 -16.07
CA GLY A 214 -9.26 18.82 -15.09
C GLY A 214 -10.37 17.75 -15.12
N THR A 215 -10.33 16.84 -16.10
CA THR A 215 -11.26 15.71 -16.16
C THR A 215 -10.69 14.52 -15.41
N ILE A 216 -11.48 13.95 -14.51
CA ILE A 216 -11.14 12.77 -13.73
C ILE A 216 -11.91 11.57 -14.28
N THR A 217 -11.18 10.49 -14.58
CA THR A 217 -11.74 9.22 -15.05
C THR A 217 -11.31 8.11 -14.08
N LEU A 218 -12.29 7.39 -13.56
CA LEU A 218 -12.09 6.18 -12.75
C LEU A 218 -12.29 4.95 -13.63
N GLN A 219 -11.40 3.97 -13.53
CA GLN A 219 -11.50 2.73 -14.27
C GLN A 219 -11.15 1.54 -13.39
N GLN A 220 -11.97 0.51 -13.40
CA GLN A 220 -11.66 -0.78 -12.81
C GLN A 220 -10.77 -1.57 -13.77
N TYR A 221 -9.52 -1.87 -13.35
CA TYR A 221 -8.59 -2.66 -14.15
C TYR A 221 -8.58 -4.14 -13.74
N TRP A 222 -9.09 -4.44 -12.55
CA TRP A 222 -9.19 -5.82 -12.05
C TRP A 222 -10.42 -6.00 -11.17
N ASN A 223 -11.04 -7.16 -11.27
CA ASN A 223 -12.12 -7.60 -10.40
C ASN A 223 -11.97 -9.09 -10.08
N LEU A 224 -12.42 -9.50 -8.89
CA LEU A 224 -12.50 -10.90 -8.53
C LEU A 224 -13.73 -11.52 -9.18
N SER A 225 -13.52 -12.61 -9.95
CA SER A 225 -14.59 -13.37 -10.57
C SER A 225 -14.65 -14.78 -10.00
N TYR A 226 -15.86 -15.24 -9.72
CA TYR A 226 -16.15 -16.62 -9.33
C TYR A 226 -16.89 -17.40 -10.44
N ALA A 227 -16.99 -16.81 -11.64
CA ALA A 227 -17.72 -17.44 -12.75
C ALA A 227 -17.03 -18.69 -13.27
N ASP A 228 -15.69 -18.61 -13.44
CA ASP A 228 -14.90 -19.71 -13.98
C ASP A 228 -14.34 -20.56 -12.82
N LYS A 229 -15.01 -21.69 -12.56
CA LYS A 229 -14.58 -22.64 -11.54
C LYS A 229 -13.52 -23.56 -12.11
N LEU A 230 -12.38 -23.67 -11.42
CA LEU A 230 -11.39 -24.70 -11.73
C LEU A 230 -12.02 -26.08 -11.52
N GLN A 231 -11.91 -26.95 -12.53
CA GLN A 231 -12.37 -28.34 -12.48
C GLN A 231 -11.14 -29.26 -12.48
N LEU A 232 -10.91 -29.96 -11.38
CA LEU A 232 -9.82 -30.90 -11.23
C LEU A 232 -10.38 -32.32 -10.94
N PRO A 233 -9.65 -33.39 -11.34
CA PRO A 233 -10.15 -34.76 -11.25
C PRO A 233 -10.43 -35.25 -9.82
N SER A 234 -9.66 -34.80 -8.84
CA SER A 234 -9.76 -35.28 -7.46
C SER A 234 -9.50 -34.16 -6.41
N LEU A 235 -9.90 -34.42 -5.16
CA LEU A 235 -9.55 -33.56 -4.03
C LEU A 235 -8.03 -33.44 -3.85
N ARG A 236 -7.27 -34.50 -4.16
CA ARG A 236 -5.81 -34.48 -4.10
C ARG A 236 -5.24 -33.44 -5.08
N ASP A 237 -5.74 -33.40 -6.32
CA ASP A 237 -5.27 -32.44 -7.33
C ASP A 237 -5.57 -30.98 -6.90
N TYR A 238 -6.73 -30.74 -6.28
CA TYR A 238 -7.04 -29.42 -5.69
C TYR A 238 -6.07 -29.05 -4.56
N THR A 239 -5.74 -30.01 -3.69
CA THR A 239 -4.83 -29.78 -2.55
C THR A 239 -3.42 -29.48 -3.05
N GLU A 240 -2.92 -30.26 -4.00
CA GLU A 240 -1.59 -30.05 -4.62
C GLU A 240 -1.56 -28.65 -5.30
N ARG A 241 -2.56 -28.32 -6.10
CA ARG A 241 -2.64 -27.03 -6.77
C ARG A 241 -2.73 -25.85 -5.80
N LEU A 242 -3.51 -26.00 -4.72
CA LEU A 242 -3.60 -24.97 -3.66
C LEU A 242 -2.24 -24.78 -2.99
N LEU A 243 -1.53 -25.85 -2.66
CA LEU A 243 -0.21 -25.81 -2.04
C LEU A 243 0.82 -25.12 -2.94
N ASP A 244 0.80 -25.40 -4.25
CA ASP A 244 1.67 -24.75 -5.23
C ASP A 244 1.46 -23.24 -5.28
N VAL A 245 0.20 -22.81 -5.45
CA VAL A 245 -0.17 -21.39 -5.52
C VAL A 245 0.16 -20.67 -4.19
N PHE A 246 -0.13 -21.34 -3.07
CA PHE A 246 0.16 -20.80 -1.75
C PHE A 246 1.67 -20.66 -1.51
N SER A 247 2.44 -21.71 -1.86
CA SER A 247 3.91 -21.70 -1.73
C SER A 247 4.55 -20.62 -2.60
N GLU A 248 4.09 -20.46 -3.83
CA GLU A 248 4.52 -19.36 -4.70
C GLU A 248 4.19 -18.00 -4.10
N ALA A 249 2.95 -17.84 -3.61
CA ALA A 249 2.52 -16.59 -2.98
C ALA A 249 3.37 -16.22 -1.75
N VAL A 250 3.78 -17.19 -0.94
CA VAL A 250 4.73 -16.97 0.17
C VAL A 250 6.10 -16.62 -0.38
N LYS A 251 6.62 -17.42 -1.34
CA LYS A 251 7.98 -17.28 -1.90
C LYS A 251 8.26 -15.87 -2.42
N ILE A 252 7.36 -15.32 -3.23
CA ILE A 252 7.56 -13.98 -3.83
C ILE A 252 7.58 -12.85 -2.78
N ARG A 253 7.02 -13.08 -1.58
CA ARG A 253 6.99 -12.12 -0.47
C ARG A 253 8.19 -12.22 0.47
N LEU A 254 9.09 -13.20 0.24
CA LEU A 254 10.32 -13.34 1.02
C LEU A 254 11.46 -12.43 0.53
N ARG A 255 11.23 -11.69 -0.54
CA ARG A 255 12.19 -10.71 -1.06
C ARG A 255 12.22 -9.49 -0.15
N SER A 256 13.38 -9.19 0.40
CA SER A 256 13.60 -8.05 1.28
C SER A 256 15.08 -7.85 1.51
N ASP A 257 15.54 -6.60 1.48
CA ASP A 257 16.92 -6.23 1.85
C ASP A 257 17.06 -5.97 3.36
N VAL A 258 15.95 -6.10 4.11
CA VAL A 258 15.92 -6.03 5.57
C VAL A 258 15.51 -7.38 6.18
N PRO A 259 15.82 -7.62 7.47
CA PRO A 259 15.35 -8.84 8.14
C PRO A 259 13.83 -8.99 8.08
N LEU A 260 13.38 -10.17 7.66
CA LEU A 260 11.98 -10.53 7.56
C LEU A 260 11.56 -11.45 8.70
N GLY A 261 10.34 -11.25 9.21
CA GLY A 261 9.70 -12.13 10.18
C GLY A 261 8.20 -12.28 9.89
N ALA A 262 7.55 -13.20 10.59
CA ALA A 262 6.13 -13.46 10.48
C ALA A 262 5.43 -13.36 11.84
N PHE A 263 4.25 -12.74 11.86
CA PHE A 263 3.35 -12.87 13.00
C PHE A 263 2.79 -14.29 13.05
N LEU A 264 2.76 -14.88 14.24
CA LEU A 264 2.31 -16.24 14.48
C LEU A 264 1.29 -16.24 15.62
N SER A 265 0.02 -16.46 15.30
CA SER A 265 -1.05 -16.61 16.27
C SER A 265 -1.27 -18.08 16.70
N GLY A 266 -0.75 -19.03 15.94
CA GLY A 266 -1.06 -20.46 16.12
C GLY A 266 -2.36 -20.88 15.43
N GLY A 267 -3.10 -19.95 14.82
CA GLY A 267 -4.21 -20.23 13.92
C GLY A 267 -3.76 -20.91 12.62
N ILE A 268 -4.68 -21.52 11.89
CA ILE A 268 -4.39 -22.29 10.67
C ILE A 268 -3.62 -21.46 9.64
N ASP A 269 -4.05 -20.22 9.38
CA ASP A 269 -3.48 -19.38 8.34
C ASP A 269 -2.03 -18.98 8.65
N SER A 270 -1.77 -18.44 9.84
CA SER A 270 -0.43 -18.05 10.26
C SER A 270 0.51 -19.24 10.35
N SER A 271 0.02 -20.39 10.81
CA SER A 271 0.78 -21.64 10.89
C SER A 271 1.14 -22.16 9.50
N ALA A 272 0.22 -22.13 8.54
CA ALA A 272 0.48 -22.53 7.16
C ALA A 272 1.55 -21.64 6.49
N ILE A 273 1.50 -20.32 6.71
CA ILE A 273 2.50 -19.38 6.22
C ILE A 273 3.88 -19.74 6.79
N VAL A 274 4.02 -19.92 8.11
CA VAL A 274 5.28 -20.26 8.77
C VAL A 274 5.79 -21.63 8.30
N ALA A 275 4.91 -22.62 8.13
CA ALA A 275 5.27 -23.94 7.61
C ALA A 275 5.88 -23.86 6.21
N VAL A 276 5.30 -23.07 5.31
CA VAL A 276 5.83 -22.87 3.96
C VAL A 276 7.12 -22.05 4.00
N MET A 277 7.17 -20.96 4.78
CA MET A 277 8.39 -20.16 4.95
C MET A 277 9.56 -21.02 5.38
N SER A 278 9.37 -21.90 6.40
CA SER A 278 10.42 -22.78 6.93
C SER A 278 10.96 -23.79 5.91
N ARG A 279 10.19 -24.12 4.87
CA ARG A 279 10.66 -24.96 3.75
C ARG A 279 11.42 -24.18 2.68
N LEU A 280 11.16 -22.87 2.58
CA LEU A 280 11.73 -22.01 1.53
C LEU A 280 13.01 -21.31 1.93
N VAL A 281 13.28 -21.18 3.24
CA VAL A 281 14.48 -20.51 3.76
C VAL A 281 15.42 -21.48 4.46
N ASN A 282 16.74 -21.24 4.36
CA ASN A 282 17.77 -22.09 4.95
C ASN A 282 18.17 -21.66 6.38
N ARG A 283 17.41 -20.80 7.01
CA ARG A 283 17.63 -20.29 8.37
C ARG A 283 16.33 -20.33 9.16
N PRO A 284 16.38 -20.36 10.51
CA PRO A 284 15.18 -20.25 11.32
C PRO A 284 14.35 -19.02 10.94
N VAL A 285 13.05 -19.21 10.71
CA VAL A 285 12.12 -18.12 10.46
C VAL A 285 11.95 -17.33 11.75
N LYS A 286 12.10 -16.00 11.71
CA LYS A 286 11.74 -15.16 12.83
C LYS A 286 10.24 -15.09 12.97
N THR A 287 9.70 -15.42 14.15
CA THR A 287 8.26 -15.37 14.41
C THR A 287 7.98 -14.56 15.66
N PHE A 288 6.85 -13.84 15.63
CA PHE A 288 6.44 -12.95 16.72
C PHE A 288 4.99 -13.23 17.10
N SER A 289 4.71 -13.33 18.39
CA SER A 289 3.37 -13.50 18.92
C SER A 289 3.06 -12.47 20.00
N ILE A 290 1.82 -12.03 20.00
CA ILE A 290 1.27 -11.14 21.03
C ILE A 290 0.29 -11.96 21.87
N GLY A 291 0.46 -11.96 23.18
CA GLY A 291 -0.44 -12.57 24.13
C GLY A 291 -1.05 -11.52 25.05
N PHE A 292 -2.10 -11.95 25.76
CA PHE A 292 -2.81 -11.18 26.75
C PHE A 292 -2.76 -11.90 28.11
N GLU A 293 -2.94 -11.16 29.21
CA GLU A 293 -3.02 -11.78 30.54
C GLU A 293 -4.30 -12.59 30.70
N GLU A 294 -5.37 -12.21 30.00
CA GLU A 294 -6.64 -12.90 29.96
C GLU A 294 -6.49 -14.20 29.16
N SER A 295 -6.65 -15.33 29.83
CA SER A 295 -6.41 -16.66 29.25
C SER A 295 -7.32 -16.98 28.06
N GLU A 296 -8.53 -16.41 28.03
CA GLU A 296 -9.53 -16.62 26.96
C GLU A 296 -9.09 -16.05 25.61
N TYR A 297 -8.23 -15.02 25.62
CA TYR A 297 -7.73 -14.35 24.42
C TYR A 297 -6.25 -14.67 24.14
N ASN A 298 -5.63 -15.53 24.95
CA ASN A 298 -4.22 -15.82 24.87
C ASN A 298 -3.92 -16.99 23.92
N GLU A 299 -3.43 -16.71 22.74
CA GLU A 299 -3.06 -17.68 21.70
C GLU A 299 -1.59 -18.16 21.80
N LEU A 300 -0.79 -17.64 22.74
CA LEU A 300 0.64 -18.01 22.88
C LEU A 300 0.89 -19.52 22.99
N PRO A 301 0.07 -20.33 23.71
CA PRO A 301 0.30 -21.77 23.76
C PRO A 301 0.28 -22.44 22.38
N TYR A 302 -0.64 -22.04 21.49
CA TYR A 302 -0.76 -22.56 20.13
C TYR A 302 0.38 -22.07 19.25
N ALA A 303 0.71 -20.78 19.33
CA ALA A 303 1.86 -20.20 18.62
C ALA A 303 3.17 -20.89 19.00
N GLY A 304 3.41 -21.13 20.31
CA GLY A 304 4.57 -21.86 20.81
C GLY A 304 4.65 -23.31 20.34
N MET A 305 3.51 -23.99 20.13
CA MET A 305 3.49 -25.34 19.54
C MET A 305 4.03 -25.30 18.09
N VAL A 306 3.54 -24.38 17.27
CA VAL A 306 3.97 -24.20 15.88
C VAL A 306 5.43 -23.77 15.81
N ALA A 307 5.85 -22.83 16.66
CA ALA A 307 7.22 -22.37 16.75
C ALA A 307 8.21 -23.51 17.03
N ARG A 308 7.88 -24.37 17.98
CA ARG A 308 8.68 -25.58 18.30
C ARG A 308 8.69 -26.58 17.12
N LEU A 309 7.54 -26.83 16.49
CA LEU A 309 7.42 -27.77 15.37
C LEU A 309 8.31 -27.39 14.19
N TYR A 310 8.39 -26.09 13.88
CA TYR A 310 9.17 -25.57 12.74
C TYR A 310 10.52 -24.97 13.15
N ALA A 311 10.92 -25.12 14.43
CA ALA A 311 12.19 -24.60 14.97
C ALA A 311 12.44 -23.13 14.61
N THR A 312 11.43 -22.27 14.79
CA THR A 312 11.52 -20.84 14.49
C THR A 312 12.30 -20.08 15.58
N ASP A 313 12.90 -18.94 15.22
CA ASP A 313 13.41 -17.93 16.15
C ASP A 313 12.21 -17.12 16.67
N HIS A 314 11.63 -17.58 17.77
CA HIS A 314 10.32 -17.12 18.24
C HIS A 314 10.43 -16.13 19.39
N THR A 315 9.72 -15.00 19.28
CA THR A 315 9.62 -13.98 20.31
C THR A 315 8.16 -13.77 20.71
N GLU A 316 7.87 -13.81 22.00
CA GLU A 316 6.55 -13.57 22.58
C GLU A 316 6.52 -12.24 23.32
N PHE A 317 5.40 -11.51 23.16
CA PHE A 317 5.11 -10.29 23.91
C PHE A 317 3.77 -10.45 24.62
N VAL A 318 3.71 -10.13 25.90
CA VAL A 318 2.45 -10.03 26.64
C VAL A 318 2.11 -8.55 26.80
N VAL A 319 0.92 -8.16 26.34
CA VAL A 319 0.45 -6.78 26.42
C VAL A 319 -0.75 -6.67 27.36
N LYS A 320 -0.84 -5.53 28.05
CA LYS A 320 -2.00 -5.09 28.82
C LYS A 320 -2.59 -3.88 28.12
N PRO A 321 -3.61 -4.04 27.27
CA PRO A 321 -4.21 -2.90 26.61
C PRO A 321 -4.99 -2.05 27.60
N ASP A 322 -4.68 -0.76 27.66
CA ASP A 322 -5.51 0.26 28.28
C ASP A 322 -6.26 0.99 27.18
N ALA A 323 -7.47 0.49 26.84
CA ALA A 323 -8.24 0.99 25.71
C ALA A 323 -8.52 2.51 25.80
N ILE A 324 -8.73 3.05 27.00
CA ILE A 324 -8.99 4.49 27.18
C ILE A 324 -7.72 5.30 26.88
N LYS A 325 -6.57 4.83 27.34
CA LYS A 325 -5.29 5.51 27.16
C LYS A 325 -4.83 5.52 25.71
N ILE A 326 -5.05 4.43 24.98
CA ILE A 326 -4.61 4.31 23.58
C ILE A 326 -5.60 4.90 22.57
N LEU A 327 -6.86 5.19 22.96
CA LEU A 327 -7.90 5.68 22.07
C LEU A 327 -7.51 6.95 21.27
N PRO A 328 -6.86 7.98 21.84
CA PRO A 328 -6.42 9.13 21.08
C PRO A 328 -5.40 8.78 19.97
N ASP A 329 -4.52 7.81 20.23
CA ASP A 329 -3.54 7.36 19.25
C ASP A 329 -4.20 6.51 18.16
N LEU A 330 -5.16 5.66 18.50
CA LEU A 330 -5.96 4.93 17.52
C LEU A 330 -6.69 5.88 16.57
N ILE A 331 -7.41 6.87 17.11
CA ILE A 331 -8.10 7.89 16.29
C ILE A 331 -7.11 8.63 15.37
N ARG A 332 -5.93 8.97 15.89
CA ARG A 332 -4.88 9.62 15.08
C ARG A 332 -4.36 8.73 13.95
N HIS A 333 -4.28 7.41 14.16
CA HIS A 333 -3.77 6.48 13.17
C HIS A 333 -4.80 6.09 12.12
N TYR A 334 -6.05 5.88 12.53
CA TYR A 334 -7.11 5.46 11.61
C TYR A 334 -7.73 6.61 10.80
N ASP A 335 -7.71 7.85 11.30
CA ASP A 335 -8.37 9.04 10.74
C ASP A 335 -9.90 8.93 10.63
N GLU A 336 -10.45 7.77 10.88
CA GLU A 336 -11.88 7.44 10.81
C GLU A 336 -12.30 6.65 12.06
N PRO A 337 -13.58 6.67 12.43
CA PRO A 337 -14.07 5.78 13.46
C PRO A 337 -13.95 4.31 13.02
N TYR A 338 -13.44 3.49 13.91
CA TYR A 338 -13.21 2.07 13.72
C TYR A 338 -13.47 1.34 15.03
N ALA A 339 -14.25 0.27 15.02
CA ALA A 339 -14.70 -0.42 16.22
C ALA A 339 -14.67 -1.96 16.09
N ASP A 340 -13.69 -2.48 15.33
CA ASP A 340 -13.46 -3.93 15.30
C ASP A 340 -12.86 -4.38 16.64
N PRO A 341 -13.45 -5.39 17.30
CA PRO A 341 -12.97 -5.89 18.59
C PRO A 341 -11.77 -6.83 18.48
N SER A 342 -11.29 -7.18 17.28
CA SER A 342 -10.16 -8.09 17.04
C SER A 342 -8.79 -7.44 17.16
#